data_ffb8502ac87d6b0c61bc405acf484c44
#
_entry.id   ffb8502ac87d6b0c61bc405acf484c44
#
_cell.length_a   1.000
_cell.length_b   1.000
_cell.length_c   1.000
_cell.angle_alpha   90.00
_cell.angle_beta   90.00
_cell.angle_gamma   90.00
#
_symmetry.space_group_name_H-M   'P 1'
#
loop_
_entity.id
_entity.type
_entity.pdbx_description
1 polymer ?
#
loop_
_entity_poly.entity_id
_entity_poly.type
_entity_poly.pdbx_seq_one_letter_code
_entity_poly.pdbx_strand_id
1 'polypeptide(L)'
;MTLTWLRQRGCVVPEVVAVVAMPADDLGRIEAGDGFLGVVLDRLASPGNVASIIRSADALGARGVIVTGHAADIYDPRCVRASTGSLFALPVVRAPGPRDVTAWVAAQRARGCPVVLAAADERGDRDVFGFDLTQPALLVIGNEGTGLSAAWREAADAVVRIPMAGAASSLNAAAAATAMLYEAARQRHTRS
;
A
#
# COMPACT_ATOMS: atom_id res chain seq x y z
N MET A 1 14.66 -29.90 -1.62
CA MET A 1 15.25 -29.69 -0.29
C MET A 1 14.37 -30.45 0.71
N THR A 2 14.92 -31.41 1.46
CA THR A 2 14.13 -32.28 2.35
C THR A 2 14.04 -31.69 3.76
N LEU A 3 12.95 -31.97 4.48
CA LEU A 3 12.75 -31.58 5.88
C LEU A 3 13.89 -32.05 6.80
N THR A 4 14.50 -33.19 6.47
CA THR A 4 15.66 -33.74 7.16
C THR A 4 16.88 -32.81 7.10
N TRP A 5 17.13 -32.15 5.96
CA TRP A 5 18.23 -31.20 5.79
C TRP A 5 18.07 -29.94 6.67
N LEU A 6 16.84 -29.46 6.84
CA LEU A 6 16.53 -28.32 7.74
C LEU A 6 16.82 -28.68 9.21
N ARG A 7 16.43 -29.89 9.66
CA ARG A 7 16.73 -30.37 11.03
C ARG A 7 18.20 -30.42 11.33
N GLN A 8 19.02 -30.88 10.38
CA GLN A 8 20.48 -30.99 10.57
C GLN A 8 21.16 -29.64 10.75
N ARG A 9 20.53 -28.53 10.34
CA ARG A 9 21.06 -27.15 10.50
C ARG A 9 20.46 -26.39 11.70
N GLY A 10 19.78 -27.08 12.61
CA GLY A 10 19.18 -26.44 13.79
C GLY A 10 18.01 -25.49 13.45
N CYS A 11 17.47 -25.56 12.25
CA CYS A 11 16.30 -24.76 11.87
C CYS A 11 15.04 -25.36 12.50
N VAL A 12 14.12 -24.50 12.94
CA VAL A 12 12.78 -24.94 13.34
C VAL A 12 12.08 -25.50 12.09
N VAL A 13 11.75 -26.80 12.13
CA VAL A 13 11.03 -27.45 11.05
C VAL A 13 9.54 -27.20 11.26
N PRO A 14 8.85 -26.54 10.30
CA PRO A 14 7.41 -26.36 10.43
C PRO A 14 6.67 -27.69 10.40
N GLU A 15 5.59 -27.80 11.18
CA GLU A 15 4.74 -29.00 11.20
C GLU A 15 3.96 -29.15 9.89
N VAL A 16 3.65 -28.01 9.24
CA VAL A 16 2.89 -27.95 7.99
C VAL A 16 3.63 -27.08 6.99
N VAL A 17 3.71 -27.56 5.75
CA VAL A 17 4.18 -26.81 4.57
C VAL A 17 3.07 -26.82 3.54
N ALA A 18 2.64 -25.64 3.10
CA ALA A 18 1.65 -25.48 2.05
C ALA A 18 2.30 -24.92 0.78
N VAL A 19 1.91 -25.47 -0.37
CA VAL A 19 2.22 -24.90 -1.69
C VAL A 19 0.94 -24.28 -2.23
N VAL A 20 0.98 -22.97 -2.51
CA VAL A 20 -0.18 -22.23 -3.00
C VAL A 20 0.13 -21.60 -4.35
N ALA A 21 -0.89 -21.46 -5.21
CA ALA A 21 -0.76 -20.72 -6.46
C ALA A 21 -0.66 -19.22 -6.16
N MET A 22 0.25 -18.54 -6.85
CA MET A 22 0.30 -17.07 -6.79
C MET A 22 -0.93 -16.51 -7.51
N PRO A 23 -1.67 -15.58 -6.90
CA PRO A 23 -2.78 -14.91 -7.56
C PRO A 23 -2.29 -14.09 -8.77
N ALA A 24 -3.16 -13.93 -9.77
CA ALA A 24 -2.85 -13.10 -10.93
C ALA A 24 -2.64 -11.62 -10.53
N ASP A 25 -1.76 -10.92 -11.23
CA ASP A 25 -1.59 -9.48 -11.13
C ASP A 25 -2.70 -8.76 -11.93
N ASP A 26 -3.89 -8.78 -11.39
CA ASP A 26 -5.10 -8.20 -11.98
C ASP A 26 -5.73 -7.19 -11.00
N LEU A 27 -5.81 -5.93 -11.41
CA LEU A 27 -6.44 -4.85 -10.63
C LEU A 27 -7.95 -5.10 -10.41
N GLY A 28 -8.58 -5.96 -11.20
CA GLY A 28 -9.96 -6.42 -10.99
C GLY A 28 -10.17 -7.19 -9.68
N ARG A 29 -9.10 -7.66 -9.04
CA ARG A 29 -9.16 -8.30 -7.69
C ARG A 29 -9.39 -7.28 -6.57
N ILE A 30 -9.21 -5.99 -6.84
CA ILE A 30 -9.45 -4.92 -5.88
C ILE A 30 -10.84 -4.34 -6.14
N GLU A 31 -11.75 -4.60 -5.23
CA GLU A 31 -13.12 -4.10 -5.31
C GLU A 31 -13.19 -2.68 -4.74
N ALA A 32 -13.43 -1.70 -5.62
CA ALA A 32 -13.76 -0.34 -5.22
C ALA A 32 -15.27 -0.21 -5.02
N GLY A 33 -15.66 0.58 -4.04
CA GLY A 33 -17.06 0.85 -3.70
C GLY A 33 -17.14 1.87 -2.58
N ASP A 34 -18.30 2.00 -1.97
CA ASP A 34 -18.49 2.91 -0.84
C ASP A 34 -17.47 2.63 0.27
N GLY A 35 -16.85 3.69 0.76
CA GLY A 35 -15.82 3.61 1.79
C GLY A 35 -14.53 2.92 1.32
N PHE A 36 -14.28 2.78 0.01
CA PHE A 36 -13.04 2.21 -0.50
C PHE A 36 -11.81 2.95 0.04
N LEU A 37 -10.84 2.19 0.51
CA LEU A 37 -9.50 2.66 0.86
C LEU A 37 -8.49 1.69 0.24
N GLY A 38 -7.57 2.20 -0.54
CA GLY A 38 -6.46 1.44 -1.10
C GLY A 38 -5.15 2.16 -0.95
N VAL A 39 -4.05 1.46 -1.19
CA VAL A 39 -2.70 2.04 -1.16
C VAL A 39 -1.94 1.65 -2.41
N VAL A 40 -1.25 2.61 -3.01
CA VAL A 40 -0.25 2.39 -4.08
C VAL A 40 1.13 2.59 -3.50
N LEU A 41 2.02 1.66 -3.78
CA LEU A 41 3.44 1.70 -3.42
C LEU A 41 4.24 1.95 -4.69
N ASP A 42 4.74 3.20 -4.86
CA ASP A 42 5.50 3.58 -6.06
C ASP A 42 6.98 3.29 -5.87
N ARG A 43 7.50 2.24 -6.51
CA ARG A 43 8.92 1.88 -6.57
C ARG A 43 9.59 1.69 -5.20
N LEU A 44 8.86 1.21 -4.18
CA LEU A 44 9.45 0.92 -2.88
C LEU A 44 10.46 -0.23 -2.98
N ALA A 45 11.71 0.04 -2.62
CA ALA A 45 12.80 -0.92 -2.76
C ALA A 45 13.00 -1.83 -1.54
N SER A 46 12.49 -1.44 -0.36
CA SER A 46 12.65 -2.21 0.87
C SER A 46 11.54 -3.23 1.06
N PRO A 47 11.83 -4.55 1.06
CA PRO A 47 10.83 -5.59 1.36
C PRO A 47 10.18 -5.41 2.73
N GLY A 48 10.93 -4.88 3.71
CA GLY A 48 10.41 -4.59 5.05
C GLY A 48 9.38 -3.47 5.06
N ASN A 49 9.62 -2.38 4.30
CA ASN A 49 8.66 -1.28 4.16
C ASN A 49 7.39 -1.75 3.43
N VAL A 50 7.55 -2.47 2.31
CA VAL A 50 6.42 -3.05 1.58
C VAL A 50 5.56 -3.92 2.49
N ALA A 51 6.18 -4.85 3.23
CA ALA A 51 5.47 -5.72 4.16
C ALA A 51 4.76 -4.97 5.29
N SER A 52 5.44 -3.97 5.87
CA SER A 52 4.87 -3.17 6.96
C SER A 52 3.66 -2.37 6.47
N ILE A 53 3.71 -1.85 5.24
CA ILE A 53 2.56 -1.13 4.66
C ILE A 53 1.41 -2.09 4.36
N ILE A 54 1.67 -3.26 3.80
CA ILE A 54 0.63 -4.29 3.58
C ILE A 54 -0.05 -4.64 4.89
N ARG A 55 0.72 -4.83 5.97
CA ARG A 55 0.19 -5.11 7.30
C ARG A 55 -0.63 -3.95 7.87
N SER A 56 -0.17 -2.72 7.73
CA SER A 56 -0.92 -1.54 8.17
C SER A 56 -2.19 -1.34 7.36
N ALA A 57 -2.14 -1.60 6.06
CA ALA A 57 -3.29 -1.52 5.16
C ALA A 57 -4.39 -2.51 5.57
N ASP A 58 -4.03 -3.76 5.81
CA ASP A 58 -4.95 -4.80 6.31
C ASP A 58 -5.54 -4.40 7.67
N ALA A 59 -4.69 -4.05 8.64
CA ALA A 59 -5.12 -3.71 9.99
C ALA A 59 -6.03 -2.47 10.07
N LEU A 60 -5.89 -1.52 9.13
CA LEU A 60 -6.62 -0.25 9.10
C LEU A 60 -7.76 -0.23 8.06
N GLY A 61 -8.15 -1.40 7.55
CA GLY A 61 -9.34 -1.58 6.74
C GLY A 61 -9.21 -1.17 5.27
N ALA A 62 -7.99 -1.12 4.73
CA ALA A 62 -7.81 -0.99 3.29
C ALA A 62 -8.29 -2.26 2.57
N ARG A 63 -8.81 -2.10 1.36
CA ARG A 63 -9.34 -3.20 0.53
C ARG A 63 -8.35 -3.71 -0.52
N GLY A 64 -7.17 -3.11 -0.61
CA GLY A 64 -6.13 -3.57 -1.51
C GLY A 64 -4.88 -2.73 -1.49
N VAL A 65 -3.78 -3.33 -1.93
CA VAL A 65 -2.49 -2.68 -2.13
C VAL A 65 -2.05 -2.91 -3.57
N ILE A 66 -1.61 -1.85 -4.23
CA ILE A 66 -1.07 -1.89 -5.59
C ILE A 66 0.42 -1.57 -5.50
N VAL A 67 1.25 -2.39 -6.10
CA VAL A 67 2.70 -2.18 -6.15
C VAL A 67 3.12 -1.84 -7.56
N THR A 68 3.77 -0.69 -7.78
CA THR A 68 4.12 -0.21 -9.11
C THR A 68 5.61 -0.05 -9.33
N GLY A 69 6.03 -0.18 -10.58
CA GLY A 69 7.40 0.02 -11.04
C GLY A 69 8.38 -1.02 -10.48
N HIS A 70 9.66 -0.64 -10.41
CA HIS A 70 10.71 -1.50 -9.85
C HIS A 70 10.69 -1.48 -8.32
N ALA A 71 9.70 -2.13 -7.74
CA ALA A 71 9.56 -2.31 -6.31
C ALA A 71 10.18 -3.64 -5.86
N ALA A 72 10.33 -3.81 -4.52
CA ALA A 72 10.68 -5.10 -3.93
C ALA A 72 9.65 -6.17 -4.30
N ASP A 73 10.11 -7.40 -4.46
CA ASP A 73 9.23 -8.53 -4.70
C ASP A 73 8.37 -8.79 -3.45
N ILE A 74 7.04 -8.74 -3.62
CA ILE A 74 6.08 -9.00 -2.56
C ILE A 74 6.15 -10.44 -2.03
N TYR A 75 6.67 -11.37 -2.83
CA TYR A 75 6.89 -12.77 -2.46
C TYR A 75 8.32 -13.05 -1.96
N ASP A 76 9.19 -12.03 -1.84
CA ASP A 76 10.46 -12.18 -1.12
C ASP A 76 10.18 -12.76 0.29
N PRO A 77 10.91 -13.79 0.75
CA PRO A 77 10.69 -14.39 2.05
C PRO A 77 10.68 -13.40 3.22
N ARG A 78 11.45 -12.30 3.11
CA ARG A 78 11.47 -11.21 4.10
C ARG A 78 10.15 -10.43 4.09
N CYS A 79 9.58 -10.17 2.90
CA CYS A 79 8.29 -9.51 2.76
C CYS A 79 7.16 -10.40 3.29
N VAL A 80 7.11 -11.67 2.88
CA VAL A 80 6.12 -12.65 3.34
C VAL A 80 6.14 -12.77 4.86
N ARG A 81 7.33 -12.92 5.45
CA ARG A 81 7.47 -13.04 6.90
C ARG A 81 7.04 -11.78 7.65
N ALA A 82 7.46 -10.59 7.19
CA ALA A 82 7.20 -9.33 7.86
C ALA A 82 5.75 -8.86 7.72
N SER A 83 5.02 -9.31 6.68
CA SER A 83 3.59 -9.02 6.52
C SER A 83 2.69 -9.77 7.50
N THR A 84 3.23 -10.77 8.22
CA THR A 84 2.53 -11.53 9.28
C THR A 84 1.17 -12.09 8.87
N GLY A 85 1.04 -12.51 7.60
CA GLY A 85 -0.18 -13.07 7.04
C GLY A 85 -1.03 -12.11 6.21
N SER A 86 -0.90 -10.80 6.41
CA SER A 86 -1.71 -9.79 5.70
C SER A 86 -1.55 -9.84 4.18
N LEU A 87 -0.38 -10.29 3.67
CA LEU A 87 -0.17 -10.52 2.23
C LEU A 87 -1.18 -11.51 1.63
N PHE A 88 -1.70 -12.43 2.43
CA PHE A 88 -2.66 -13.46 2.00
C PHE A 88 -4.11 -13.10 2.36
N ALA A 89 -4.31 -12.13 3.23
CA ALA A 89 -5.64 -11.68 3.66
C ALA A 89 -6.18 -10.54 2.77
N LEU A 90 -5.28 -9.71 2.25
CA LEU A 90 -5.60 -8.52 1.46
C LEU A 90 -5.16 -8.72 0.00
N PRO A 91 -5.96 -8.33 -1.02
CA PRO A 91 -5.49 -8.29 -2.39
C PRO A 91 -4.25 -7.38 -2.53
N VAL A 92 -3.10 -7.97 -2.85
CA VAL A 92 -1.90 -7.25 -3.25
C VAL A 92 -1.65 -7.55 -4.71
N VAL A 93 -1.57 -6.49 -5.54
CA VAL A 93 -1.51 -6.59 -7.00
C VAL A 93 -0.32 -5.77 -7.51
N ARG A 94 0.49 -6.35 -8.38
CA ARG A 94 1.53 -5.61 -9.08
C ARG A 94 0.96 -5.01 -10.35
N ALA A 95 1.27 -3.74 -10.61
CA ALA A 95 0.90 -3.07 -11.85
C ALA A 95 2.16 -2.46 -12.48
N PRO A 96 2.26 -2.40 -13.83
CA PRO A 96 3.46 -1.89 -14.50
C PRO A 96 3.82 -0.46 -14.09
N GLY A 97 2.81 0.40 -13.92
CA GLY A 97 3.08 1.79 -13.57
C GLY A 97 1.83 2.66 -13.35
N PRO A 98 2.03 3.98 -13.23
CA PRO A 98 0.94 4.92 -12.94
C PRO A 98 -0.21 4.87 -13.96
N ARG A 99 0.09 4.66 -15.25
CA ARG A 99 -0.92 4.64 -16.32
C ARG A 99 -1.96 3.53 -16.13
N ASP A 100 -1.52 2.35 -15.70
CA ASP A 100 -2.42 1.21 -15.50
C ASP A 100 -3.37 1.48 -14.32
N VAL A 101 -2.83 2.05 -13.25
CA VAL A 101 -3.61 2.39 -12.06
C VAL A 101 -4.56 3.55 -12.32
N THR A 102 -4.14 4.60 -13.03
CA THR A 102 -5.02 5.72 -13.39
C THR A 102 -6.14 5.29 -14.33
N ALA A 103 -5.88 4.37 -15.26
CA ALA A 103 -6.91 3.77 -16.11
C ALA A 103 -7.93 2.97 -15.28
N TRP A 104 -7.44 2.20 -14.28
CA TRP A 104 -8.32 1.51 -13.34
C TRP A 104 -9.17 2.49 -12.52
N VAL A 105 -8.57 3.57 -11.98
CA VAL A 105 -9.30 4.62 -11.25
C VAL A 105 -10.38 5.26 -12.13
N ALA A 106 -10.04 5.60 -13.38
CA ALA A 106 -11.02 6.14 -14.34
C ALA A 106 -12.19 5.18 -14.58
N ALA A 107 -11.91 3.88 -14.69
CA ALA A 107 -12.95 2.86 -14.82
C ALA A 107 -13.84 2.76 -13.56
N GLN A 108 -13.27 2.90 -12.33
CA GLN A 108 -14.08 2.92 -11.11
C GLN A 108 -14.98 4.16 -11.06
N ARG A 109 -14.46 5.32 -11.44
CA ARG A 109 -15.22 6.58 -11.52
C ARG A 109 -16.38 6.48 -12.52
N ALA A 110 -16.13 5.88 -13.67
CA ALA A 110 -17.17 5.63 -14.68
C ALA A 110 -18.28 4.68 -14.19
N ARG A 111 -17.99 3.82 -13.22
CA ARG A 111 -18.96 2.92 -12.56
C ARG A 111 -19.66 3.55 -11.35
N GLY A 112 -19.44 4.84 -11.09
CA GLY A 112 -20.07 5.57 -10.00
C GLY A 112 -19.31 5.53 -8.68
N CYS A 113 -18.09 4.99 -8.63
CA CYS A 113 -17.23 5.05 -7.44
C CYS A 113 -16.20 6.19 -7.62
N PRO A 114 -16.36 7.36 -6.96
CA PRO A 114 -15.53 8.53 -7.16
C PRO A 114 -14.20 8.43 -6.39
N VAL A 115 -13.37 7.45 -6.74
CA VAL A 115 -12.07 7.24 -6.10
C VAL A 115 -11.18 8.46 -6.27
N VAL A 116 -10.68 9.02 -5.16
CA VAL A 116 -9.73 10.11 -5.14
C VAL A 116 -8.30 9.56 -5.02
N LEU A 117 -7.40 10.05 -5.87
CA LEU A 117 -5.97 9.80 -5.80
C LEU A 117 -5.32 10.84 -4.88
N ALA A 118 -4.93 10.43 -3.67
CA ALA A 118 -4.23 11.28 -2.70
C ALA A 118 -2.76 10.85 -2.59
N ALA A 119 -1.85 11.63 -3.14
CA ALA A 119 -0.43 11.32 -3.14
C ALA A 119 0.28 11.94 -1.94
N ALA A 120 1.07 11.14 -1.22
CA ALA A 120 1.82 11.58 -0.05
C ALA A 120 3.15 12.20 -0.45
N ASP A 121 3.36 13.47 -0.12
CA ASP A 121 4.62 14.17 -0.33
C ASP A 121 4.83 15.23 0.75
N GLU A 122 6.07 15.42 1.20
CA GLU A 122 6.43 16.45 2.20
C GLU A 122 6.12 17.88 1.72
N ARG A 123 6.10 18.08 0.39
CA ARG A 123 5.81 19.35 -0.27
C ARG A 123 4.34 19.51 -0.67
N GLY A 124 3.47 18.63 -0.15
CA GLY A 124 2.04 18.73 -0.41
C GLY A 124 1.46 20.07 0.04
N ASP A 125 0.50 20.57 -0.71
CA ASP A 125 -0.20 21.83 -0.45
C ASP A 125 -1.34 21.69 0.56
N ARG A 126 -1.70 20.45 0.91
CA ARG A 126 -2.78 20.14 1.84
C ARG A 126 -2.27 19.27 2.98
N ASP A 127 -2.63 19.65 4.21
CA ASP A 127 -2.37 18.81 5.37
C ASP A 127 -3.35 17.62 5.40
N VAL A 128 -2.84 16.43 5.70
CA VAL A 128 -3.65 15.21 5.79
C VAL A 128 -4.81 15.33 6.79
N PHE A 129 -4.64 16.12 7.84
CA PHE A 129 -5.68 16.35 8.86
C PHE A 129 -6.93 17.08 8.34
N GLY A 130 -6.76 17.93 7.33
CA GLY A 130 -7.86 18.67 6.69
C GLY A 130 -8.34 18.07 5.38
N PHE A 131 -7.73 16.98 4.92
CA PHE A 131 -8.12 16.32 3.68
C PHE A 131 -9.18 15.27 3.95
N ASP A 132 -10.30 15.30 3.22
CA ASP A 132 -11.40 14.35 3.39
C ASP A 132 -11.05 12.95 2.86
N LEU A 133 -10.68 12.06 3.78
CA LEU A 133 -10.40 10.65 3.53
C LEU A 133 -11.61 9.74 3.81
N THR A 134 -12.79 10.29 4.06
CA THR A 134 -14.02 9.50 4.24
C THR A 134 -14.59 9.01 2.91
N GLN A 135 -14.34 9.74 1.83
CA GLN A 135 -14.67 9.33 0.47
C GLN A 135 -13.81 8.15 -0.01
N PRO A 136 -14.20 7.44 -1.09
CA PRO A 136 -13.35 6.43 -1.70
C PRO A 136 -11.98 7.00 -2.06
N ALA A 137 -10.90 6.44 -1.53
CA ALA A 137 -9.56 6.99 -1.66
C ALA A 137 -8.51 5.93 -2.00
N LEU A 138 -7.57 6.29 -2.85
CA LEU A 138 -6.36 5.55 -3.15
C LEU A 138 -5.15 6.40 -2.77
N LEU A 139 -4.46 6.00 -1.69
CA LEU A 139 -3.28 6.69 -1.17
C LEU A 139 -2.05 6.27 -1.97
N VAL A 140 -1.24 7.21 -2.45
CA VAL A 140 -0.01 6.90 -3.18
C VAL A 140 1.19 7.25 -2.32
N ILE A 141 2.02 6.25 -2.04
CA ILE A 141 3.25 6.36 -1.26
C ILE A 141 4.45 6.22 -2.20
N GLY A 142 5.29 7.24 -2.22
CA GLY A 142 6.47 7.28 -3.08
C GLY A 142 7.66 6.49 -2.52
N ASN A 143 8.70 6.38 -3.36
CA ASN A 143 9.97 5.75 -3.03
C ASN A 143 10.67 6.45 -1.84
N GLU A 144 11.40 5.68 -1.04
CA GLU A 144 12.06 6.16 0.19
C GLU A 144 13.12 7.25 -0.06
N GLY A 145 13.81 7.18 -1.19
CA GLY A 145 14.91 8.11 -1.51
C GLY A 145 14.50 9.23 -2.47
N THR A 146 13.65 8.93 -3.45
CA THR A 146 13.28 9.87 -4.53
C THR A 146 11.86 10.41 -4.41
N GLY A 147 11.07 9.94 -3.44
CA GLY A 147 9.68 10.33 -3.25
C GLY A 147 8.78 9.91 -4.42
N LEU A 148 7.73 10.67 -4.64
CA LEU A 148 6.79 10.44 -5.75
C LEU A 148 7.44 10.69 -7.10
N SER A 149 7.12 9.86 -8.10
CA SER A 149 7.46 10.17 -9.48
C SER A 149 6.66 11.34 -10.03
N ALA A 150 7.17 12.01 -11.05
CA ALA A 150 6.46 13.10 -11.72
C ALA A 150 5.08 12.65 -12.22
N ALA A 151 5.01 11.45 -12.78
CA ALA A 151 3.75 10.87 -13.26
C ALA A 151 2.69 10.72 -12.17
N TRP A 152 3.09 10.38 -10.94
CA TRP A 152 2.13 10.32 -9.82
C TRP A 152 1.72 11.70 -9.32
N ARG A 153 2.65 12.69 -9.32
CA ARG A 153 2.31 14.08 -8.96
C ARG A 153 1.29 14.67 -9.92
N GLU A 154 1.48 14.39 -11.22
CA GLU A 154 0.58 14.87 -12.28
C GLU A 154 -0.79 14.18 -12.25
N ALA A 155 -0.81 12.88 -11.93
CA ALA A 155 -2.04 12.10 -11.91
C ALA A 155 -2.87 12.28 -10.63
N ALA A 156 -2.27 12.75 -9.54
CA ALA A 156 -2.94 12.89 -8.25
C ALA A 156 -4.00 14.01 -8.27
N ASP A 157 -5.17 13.74 -7.70
CA ASP A 157 -6.20 14.76 -7.46
C ASP A 157 -5.80 15.72 -6.33
N ALA A 158 -4.95 15.24 -5.40
CA ALA A 158 -4.38 16.03 -4.32
C ALA A 158 -3.00 15.50 -3.92
N VAL A 159 -2.09 16.43 -3.59
CA VAL A 159 -0.83 16.10 -2.95
C VAL A 159 -0.93 16.48 -1.47
N VAL A 160 -0.88 15.48 -0.60
CA VAL A 160 -1.13 15.63 0.84
C VAL A 160 0.17 15.46 1.61
N ARG A 161 0.39 16.27 2.61
CA ARG A 161 1.54 16.16 3.51
C ARG A 161 1.11 15.76 4.91
N ILE A 162 2.01 15.08 5.60
CA ILE A 162 1.93 14.87 7.04
C ILE A 162 2.68 16.05 7.69
N PRO A 163 2.03 16.92 8.49
CA PRO A 163 2.71 18.03 9.13
C PRO A 163 3.80 17.54 10.08
N MET A 164 5.00 18.09 9.92
CA MET A 164 6.17 17.75 10.71
C MET A 164 6.49 18.91 11.67
N ALA A 165 6.51 18.65 12.98
CA ALA A 165 6.82 19.66 13.99
C ALA A 165 8.28 19.65 14.47
N GLY A 166 9.02 18.60 14.13
CA GLY A 166 10.41 18.41 14.56
C GLY A 166 11.45 18.77 13.50
N ALA A 167 12.70 18.42 13.76
CA ALA A 167 13.82 18.63 12.83
C ALA A 167 13.91 17.61 11.69
N ALA A 168 13.15 16.52 11.76
CA ALA A 168 13.11 15.53 10.67
C ALA A 168 12.37 16.11 9.47
N SER A 169 12.96 15.98 8.26
CA SER A 169 12.36 16.47 7.01
C SER A 169 11.28 15.52 6.48
N SER A 170 11.35 14.23 6.80
CA SER A 170 10.41 13.22 6.30
C SER A 170 10.28 12.05 7.26
N LEU A 171 9.22 11.25 7.07
CA LEU A 171 9.03 9.97 7.72
C LEU A 171 9.52 8.83 6.82
N ASN A 172 9.89 7.71 7.43
CA ASN A 172 10.01 6.45 6.70
C ASN A 172 8.72 6.14 5.94
N ALA A 173 8.80 5.58 4.74
CA ALA A 173 7.64 5.32 3.87
C ALA A 173 6.55 4.48 4.56
N ALA A 174 6.92 3.47 5.35
CA ALA A 174 5.95 2.66 6.07
C ALA A 174 5.30 3.44 7.22
N ALA A 175 6.04 4.31 7.91
CA ALA A 175 5.49 5.17 8.94
C ALA A 175 4.53 6.20 8.34
N ALA A 176 4.89 6.83 7.22
CA ALA A 176 4.03 7.77 6.51
C ALA A 176 2.74 7.11 6.04
N ALA A 177 2.84 5.94 5.40
CA ALA A 177 1.68 5.17 4.96
C ALA A 177 0.76 4.80 6.14
N THR A 178 1.33 4.34 7.26
CA THR A 178 0.57 4.00 8.46
C THR A 178 -0.15 5.22 9.04
N ALA A 179 0.51 6.37 9.10
CA ALA A 179 -0.10 7.61 9.60
C ALA A 179 -1.29 8.05 8.72
N MET A 180 -1.15 7.99 7.40
CA MET A 180 -2.24 8.32 6.48
C MET A 180 -3.41 7.33 6.55
N LEU A 181 -3.10 6.04 6.63
CA LEU A 181 -4.12 5.00 6.81
C LEU A 181 -4.86 5.15 8.14
N TYR A 182 -4.13 5.45 9.22
CA TYR A 182 -4.72 5.70 10.52
C TYR A 182 -5.65 6.92 10.51
N GLU A 183 -5.23 8.01 9.87
CA GLU A 183 -6.07 9.19 9.73
C GLU A 183 -7.34 8.89 8.91
N ALA A 184 -7.22 8.13 7.81
CA ALA A 184 -8.38 7.68 7.06
C ALA A 184 -9.34 6.84 7.91
N ALA A 185 -8.80 5.89 8.68
CA ALA A 185 -9.59 5.05 9.57
C ALA A 185 -10.28 5.89 10.67
N ARG A 186 -9.56 6.85 11.28
CA ARG A 186 -10.09 7.77 12.29
C ARG A 186 -11.28 8.59 11.76
N GLN A 187 -11.10 9.20 10.58
CA GLN A 187 -12.15 10.01 9.97
C GLN A 187 -13.40 9.19 9.65
N ARG A 188 -13.22 7.96 9.19
CA ARG A 188 -14.33 7.03 8.86
C ARG A 188 -15.06 6.55 10.09
N HIS A 189 -14.33 6.27 11.18
CA HIS A 189 -14.94 5.85 12.46
C HIS A 189 -15.79 6.95 13.10
N THR A 190 -15.44 8.22 12.97
CA THR A 190 -16.19 9.34 13.55
C THR A 190 -17.45 9.70 12.77
N ARG A 191 -17.66 9.14 11.58
CA ARG A 191 -18.87 9.33 10.76
C ARG A 191 -19.88 8.18 10.86
N SER A 192 -19.47 7.05 11.46
CA SER A 192 -20.35 5.91 11.76
C SER A 192 -21.11 6.13 13.04
#